data_b2e3306288bfea566323cbe5288976c0
#
_entry.id   b2e3306288bfea566323cbe5288976c0
#
_cell.length_a   1.000
_cell.length_b   1.000
_cell.length_c   1.000
_cell.angle_alpha   90.00
_cell.angle_beta   90.00
_cell.angle_gamma   90.00
#
_symmetry.space_group_name_H-M   'P 1'
#
loop_
_entity.id
_entity.type
_entity.pdbx_description
1 polymer ?
#
loop_
_entity_poly.entity_id
_entity_poly.type
_entity_poly.pdbx_seq_one_letter_code
_entity_poly.pdbx_strand_id
1 'polypeptide(L)'
;MEEDELWRLATAMSAATTAEEIARAVAEQAAAVAGASQSNLAIRDTETGRARRLHESALTRDVHLRWVEFEPRGTPVGDAMAQREPVLLPSPAELAARYRRLAGHPSLSGSAALAVFPLQTGLSGAFGTVSFAWADEQAFAPAQTRRLELIATLAAQALERVLLTELQHIEMAAREQAASRLLHTTFLPSQLPRLENLEIAVAFLPAADAPVGGDWYDVFPVEGGTCMVVGDVAGHGLRAAAVMALLRNAARAYAIDEPSPARVLTRLNRLLCRLEPGETATAVVGVWDDASRTFTSANAGHPWVLYCRPPRADFLVPRAPGVLLGADPDWGYREAARQLPAGITAIAYTDALVEHRGRPMEEGMARLKAYVETVSELSPAGLCDDLVRWRLDEGPCDDDICILAVRLN
;
A
#
# COMPACT_ATOMS: atom_id res chain seq x y z
N MET A 1 29.33 -35.65 11.95
CA MET A 1 29.71 -34.41 11.20
C MET A 1 28.78 -34.17 10.02
N GLU A 2 28.72 -35.06 9.03
CA GLU A 2 27.85 -34.86 7.84
C GLU A 2 26.34 -34.80 8.13
N GLU A 3 25.83 -35.59 9.06
CA GLU A 3 24.41 -35.54 9.47
C GLU A 3 24.07 -34.25 10.20
N ASP A 4 24.97 -33.71 11.03
CA ASP A 4 24.78 -32.44 11.73
C ASP A 4 24.74 -31.24 10.78
N GLU A 5 25.52 -31.29 9.68
CA GLU A 5 25.52 -30.23 8.67
C GLU A 5 24.26 -30.22 7.84
N LEU A 6 23.78 -31.41 7.43
CA LEU A 6 22.51 -31.53 6.72
C LEU A 6 21.33 -31.07 7.61
N TRP A 7 21.37 -31.43 8.90
CA TRP A 7 20.34 -31.02 9.86
C TRP A 7 20.30 -29.50 10.05
N ARG A 8 21.49 -28.85 10.16
CA ARG A 8 21.58 -27.40 10.22
C ARG A 8 21.03 -26.71 8.98
N LEU A 9 21.37 -27.19 7.80
CA LEU A 9 20.83 -26.71 6.53
C LEU A 9 19.30 -26.86 6.46
N ALA A 10 18.77 -28.01 6.80
CA ALA A 10 17.33 -28.26 6.83
C ALA A 10 16.61 -27.33 7.82
N THR A 11 17.21 -27.10 8.99
CA THR A 11 16.66 -26.18 10.00
C THR A 11 16.68 -24.73 9.51
N ALA A 12 17.79 -24.29 8.89
CA ALA A 12 17.89 -22.95 8.32
C ALA A 12 16.84 -22.72 7.21
N MET A 13 16.67 -23.68 6.30
CA MET A 13 15.65 -23.61 5.24
C MET A 13 14.22 -23.64 5.79
N SER A 14 13.97 -24.42 6.85
CA SER A 14 12.65 -24.49 7.48
C SER A 14 12.27 -23.20 8.21
N ALA A 15 13.24 -22.51 8.81
CA ALA A 15 13.05 -21.25 9.52
C ALA A 15 12.97 -20.03 8.58
N ALA A 16 13.45 -20.16 7.35
CA ALA A 16 13.48 -19.07 6.39
C ALA A 16 12.06 -18.57 6.05
N THR A 17 11.92 -17.26 6.00
CA THR A 17 10.67 -16.55 5.69
C THR A 17 10.72 -15.83 4.33
N THR A 18 11.90 -15.71 3.74
CA THR A 18 12.12 -15.09 2.43
C THR A 18 12.93 -16.00 1.49
N ALA A 19 12.79 -15.77 0.19
CA ALA A 19 13.59 -16.47 -0.83
C ALA A 19 15.09 -16.16 -0.68
N GLU A 20 15.45 -14.95 -0.25
CA GLU A 20 16.83 -14.52 0.05
C GLU A 20 17.46 -15.35 1.18
N GLU A 21 16.71 -15.59 2.25
CA GLU A 21 17.19 -16.40 3.38
C GLU A 21 17.47 -17.86 2.95
N ILE A 22 16.59 -18.42 2.10
CA ILE A 22 16.80 -19.77 1.54
C ILE A 22 18.02 -19.78 0.62
N ALA A 23 18.15 -18.80 -0.28
CA ALA A 23 19.29 -18.71 -1.19
C ALA A 23 20.62 -18.51 -0.44
N ARG A 24 20.60 -17.77 0.67
CA ARG A 24 21.76 -17.62 1.56
C ARG A 24 22.11 -18.93 2.24
N ALA A 25 21.13 -19.64 2.80
CA ALA A 25 21.36 -20.94 3.41
C ALA A 25 21.96 -21.96 2.41
N VAL A 26 21.50 -21.91 1.15
CA VAL A 26 22.11 -22.71 0.07
C VAL A 26 23.54 -22.28 -0.17
N ALA A 27 23.81 -20.99 -0.38
CA ALA A 27 25.14 -20.50 -0.71
C ALA A 27 26.18 -20.77 0.40
N GLU A 28 25.81 -20.64 1.67
CA GLU A 28 26.72 -20.75 2.81
C GLU A 28 26.88 -22.18 3.33
N GLN A 29 25.83 -23.01 3.28
CA GLN A 29 25.82 -24.30 3.97
C GLN A 29 25.71 -25.49 3.01
N ALA A 30 24.98 -25.38 1.91
CA ALA A 30 24.73 -26.52 1.02
C ALA A 30 26.01 -26.98 0.31
N ALA A 31 26.96 -26.10 0.03
CA ALA A 31 28.23 -26.45 -0.55
C ALA A 31 29.05 -27.40 0.37
N ALA A 32 29.09 -27.10 1.68
CA ALA A 32 29.80 -27.94 2.66
C ALA A 32 29.15 -29.35 2.76
N VAL A 33 27.82 -29.39 2.85
CA VAL A 33 27.04 -30.66 2.87
C VAL A 33 27.28 -31.48 1.60
N ALA A 34 27.41 -30.84 0.46
CA ALA A 34 27.65 -31.46 -0.86
C ALA A 34 29.12 -31.84 -1.09
N GLY A 35 30.06 -31.39 -0.27
CA GLY A 35 31.50 -31.46 -0.55
C GLY A 35 31.87 -30.66 -1.80
N ALA A 36 31.15 -29.60 -2.09
CA ALA A 36 31.34 -28.71 -3.24
C ALA A 36 32.16 -27.45 -2.85
N SER A 37 32.79 -26.82 -3.82
CA SER A 37 33.49 -25.56 -3.60
C SER A 37 32.53 -24.37 -3.47
N GLN A 38 31.36 -24.46 -4.13
CA GLN A 38 30.30 -23.44 -4.09
C GLN A 38 28.95 -24.03 -4.45
N SER A 39 27.89 -23.39 -3.97
CA SER A 39 26.52 -23.70 -4.35
C SER A 39 25.73 -22.41 -4.58
N ASN A 40 24.73 -22.50 -5.47
CA ASN A 40 23.88 -21.36 -5.83
C ASN A 40 22.45 -21.81 -6.03
N LEU A 41 21.51 -20.91 -5.75
CA LEU A 41 20.09 -21.09 -6.02
C LEU A 41 19.66 -20.11 -7.12
N ALA A 42 18.92 -20.60 -8.10
CA ALA A 42 18.30 -19.78 -9.13
C ALA A 42 16.79 -20.02 -9.16
N ILE A 43 16.02 -18.95 -9.28
CA ILE A 43 14.55 -18.97 -9.35
C ILE A 43 14.14 -18.47 -10.72
N ARG A 44 13.15 -19.12 -11.33
CA ARG A 44 12.58 -18.70 -12.61
C ARG A 44 11.52 -17.62 -12.37
N ASP A 45 11.64 -16.52 -13.08
CA ASP A 45 10.57 -15.53 -13.21
C ASP A 45 9.54 -16.05 -14.22
N THR A 46 8.29 -16.18 -13.80
CA THR A 46 7.21 -16.73 -14.62
C THR A 46 6.69 -15.76 -15.67
N GLU A 47 6.86 -14.45 -15.47
CA GLU A 47 6.40 -13.43 -16.43
C GLU A 47 7.42 -13.23 -17.55
N THR A 48 8.69 -13.07 -17.20
CA THR A 48 9.76 -12.82 -18.19
C THR A 48 10.39 -14.08 -18.75
N GLY A 49 10.21 -15.23 -18.09
CA GLY A 49 10.87 -16.49 -18.39
C GLY A 49 12.38 -16.50 -18.08
N ARG A 50 12.93 -15.42 -17.55
CA ARG A 50 14.32 -15.30 -17.12
C ARG A 50 14.55 -16.02 -15.81
N ALA A 51 15.80 -16.31 -15.49
CA ALA A 51 16.17 -16.83 -14.19
C ALA A 51 16.93 -15.77 -13.39
N ARG A 52 16.67 -15.71 -12.09
CA ARG A 52 17.39 -14.87 -11.14
C ARG A 52 18.20 -15.77 -10.20
N ARG A 53 19.46 -15.47 -10.01
CA ARG A 53 20.30 -16.14 -9.00
C ARG A 53 20.81 -15.12 -7.99
N LEU A 54 20.92 -15.52 -6.74
CA LEU A 54 21.60 -14.74 -5.71
C LEU A 54 23.11 -14.87 -5.95
N HIS A 55 23.78 -13.73 -6.07
CA HIS A 55 25.23 -13.66 -6.30
C HIS A 55 25.89 -12.89 -5.17
N GLU A 56 26.95 -13.49 -4.60
CA GLU A 56 27.80 -12.86 -3.62
C GLU A 56 28.78 -11.93 -4.35
N SER A 57 28.68 -10.60 -4.09
CA SER A 57 29.61 -9.63 -4.67
C SER A 57 30.81 -9.46 -3.73
N ALA A 58 31.97 -9.94 -4.14
CA ALA A 58 33.24 -9.87 -3.37
C ALA A 58 33.95 -8.50 -3.44
N LEU A 59 33.27 -7.40 -3.83
CA LEU A 59 33.93 -6.12 -4.12
C LEU A 59 34.04 -5.15 -2.94
N THR A 60 33.44 -5.43 -1.78
CA THR A 60 33.57 -4.60 -0.57
C THR A 60 33.50 -5.47 0.69
N ARG A 61 34.05 -4.99 1.82
CA ARG A 61 34.02 -5.68 3.14
C ARG A 61 32.60 -5.98 3.66
N ASP A 62 31.56 -5.41 3.04
CA ASP A 62 30.15 -5.75 3.25
C ASP A 62 29.69 -6.64 2.11
N VAL A 63 29.43 -7.90 2.40
CA VAL A 63 28.88 -8.88 1.46
C VAL A 63 27.42 -8.49 1.13
N HIS A 64 27.24 -7.78 0.04
CA HIS A 64 25.89 -7.53 -0.48
C HIS A 64 25.46 -8.65 -1.43
N LEU A 65 24.55 -9.50 -0.96
CA LEU A 65 23.87 -10.48 -1.81
C LEU A 65 22.95 -9.74 -2.80
N ARG A 66 23.17 -9.94 -4.09
CA ARG A 66 22.37 -9.30 -5.13
C ARG A 66 21.82 -10.35 -6.10
N TRP A 67 20.53 -10.23 -6.43
CA TRP A 67 19.93 -11.01 -7.50
C TRP A 67 20.48 -10.56 -8.86
N VAL A 68 20.96 -11.54 -9.67
CA VAL A 68 21.43 -11.31 -11.03
C VAL A 68 20.56 -12.10 -12.00
N GLU A 69 19.95 -11.41 -12.94
CA GLU A 69 19.12 -12.02 -13.98
C GLU A 69 19.96 -12.55 -15.13
N PHE A 70 19.55 -13.68 -15.69
CA PHE A 70 20.18 -14.27 -16.86
C PHE A 70 19.17 -15.07 -17.71
N GLU A 71 19.50 -15.28 -18.99
CA GLU A 71 18.73 -16.15 -19.90
C GLU A 71 19.09 -17.61 -19.62
N PRO A 72 18.14 -18.46 -19.18
CA PRO A 72 18.44 -19.84 -18.84
C PRO A 72 18.59 -20.76 -20.05
N ARG A 73 18.07 -20.41 -21.21
CA ARG A 73 18.11 -21.26 -22.44
C ARG A 73 19.53 -21.54 -22.86
N GLY A 74 19.82 -22.81 -23.17
CA GLY A 74 21.16 -23.24 -23.60
C GLY A 74 22.18 -23.24 -22.46
N THR A 75 21.72 -23.33 -21.23
CA THR A 75 22.54 -23.50 -20.02
C THR A 75 22.13 -24.76 -19.25
N PRO A 76 22.99 -25.31 -18.39
CA PRO A 76 22.60 -26.42 -17.49
C PRO A 76 21.38 -26.13 -16.63
N VAL A 77 21.20 -24.88 -16.21
CA VAL A 77 20.05 -24.40 -15.44
C VAL A 77 18.77 -24.52 -16.25
N GLY A 78 18.79 -24.06 -17.50
CA GLY A 78 17.63 -24.13 -18.39
C GLY A 78 17.24 -25.56 -18.71
N ASP A 79 18.22 -26.41 -18.98
CA ASP A 79 17.99 -27.82 -19.31
C ASP A 79 17.43 -28.57 -18.09
N ALA A 80 18.00 -28.37 -16.88
CA ALA A 80 17.49 -29.00 -15.66
C ALA A 80 16.04 -28.61 -15.39
N MET A 81 15.67 -27.33 -15.58
CA MET A 81 14.29 -26.90 -15.44
C MET A 81 13.35 -27.47 -16.51
N ALA A 82 13.79 -27.52 -17.76
CA ALA A 82 12.97 -27.97 -18.89
C ALA A 82 12.73 -29.49 -18.87
N GLN A 83 13.78 -30.28 -18.57
CA GLN A 83 13.74 -31.73 -18.53
C GLN A 83 13.23 -32.27 -17.21
N ARG A 84 13.25 -31.44 -16.13
CA ARG A 84 12.93 -31.81 -14.76
C ARG A 84 13.84 -32.93 -14.22
N GLU A 85 15.06 -33.00 -14.73
CA GLU A 85 16.07 -33.98 -14.37
C GLU A 85 17.38 -33.26 -14.01
N PRO A 86 18.22 -33.88 -13.16
CA PRO A 86 19.54 -33.35 -12.86
C PRO A 86 20.44 -33.29 -14.10
N VAL A 87 21.17 -32.19 -14.23
CA VAL A 87 22.25 -32.08 -15.21
C VAL A 87 23.58 -32.25 -14.50
N LEU A 88 24.25 -33.36 -14.76
CA LEU A 88 25.56 -33.68 -14.18
C LEU A 88 26.64 -33.49 -15.25
N LEU A 89 27.65 -32.72 -14.94
CA LEU A 89 28.80 -32.40 -15.81
C LEU A 89 30.08 -32.71 -15.03
N PRO A 90 30.61 -33.94 -15.19
CA PRO A 90 31.71 -34.46 -14.37
C PRO A 90 33.05 -33.80 -14.66
N SER A 91 33.22 -33.15 -15.83
CA SER A 91 34.48 -32.58 -16.28
C SER A 91 34.29 -31.32 -17.14
N PRO A 92 35.33 -30.50 -17.33
CA PRO A 92 35.31 -29.37 -18.25
C PRO A 92 35.07 -29.79 -19.71
N ALA A 93 35.50 -30.99 -20.09
CA ALA A 93 35.28 -31.56 -21.41
C ALA A 93 33.78 -31.80 -21.68
N GLU A 94 33.06 -32.37 -20.73
CA GLU A 94 31.59 -32.55 -20.78
C GLU A 94 30.85 -31.21 -20.84
N LEU A 95 31.25 -30.23 -20.02
CA LEU A 95 30.70 -28.90 -20.07
C LEU A 95 30.89 -28.26 -21.46
N ALA A 96 32.08 -28.31 -22.00
CA ALA A 96 32.40 -27.75 -23.33
C ALA A 96 31.66 -28.45 -24.46
N ALA A 97 31.49 -29.78 -24.37
CA ALA A 97 30.74 -30.55 -25.35
C ALA A 97 29.27 -30.22 -25.41
N ARG A 98 28.61 -30.06 -24.23
CA ARG A 98 27.16 -29.79 -24.14
C ARG A 98 26.83 -28.32 -24.19
N TYR A 99 27.67 -27.42 -23.61
CA TYR A 99 27.40 -26.02 -23.41
C TYR A 99 28.57 -25.13 -23.86
N ARG A 100 28.86 -25.13 -25.16
CA ARG A 100 30.00 -24.40 -25.77
C ARG A 100 30.10 -22.92 -25.35
N ARG A 101 28.95 -22.25 -25.18
CA ARG A 101 28.90 -20.83 -24.80
C ARG A 101 29.35 -20.56 -23.38
N LEU A 102 29.35 -21.58 -22.53
CA LEU A 102 29.75 -21.47 -21.11
C LEU A 102 31.20 -21.93 -20.89
N ALA A 103 31.82 -22.56 -21.85
CA ALA A 103 33.24 -22.95 -21.80
C ALA A 103 34.09 -21.68 -21.65
N GLY A 104 34.83 -21.57 -20.53
CA GLY A 104 35.62 -20.39 -20.18
C GLY A 104 34.83 -19.18 -19.68
N HIS A 105 33.55 -19.32 -19.39
CA HIS A 105 32.76 -18.21 -18.82
C HIS A 105 33.26 -17.89 -17.41
N PRO A 106 33.45 -16.59 -17.06
CA PRO A 106 33.97 -16.16 -15.74
C PRO A 106 33.21 -16.73 -14.54
N SER A 107 31.89 -16.94 -14.63
CA SER A 107 31.07 -17.49 -13.54
C SER A 107 31.37 -18.96 -13.22
N LEU A 108 32.12 -19.67 -14.06
CA LEU A 108 32.56 -21.05 -13.88
C LEU A 108 34.07 -21.14 -13.72
N SER A 109 34.77 -20.02 -13.56
CA SER A 109 36.21 -19.96 -13.36
C SER A 109 36.60 -20.73 -12.10
N GLY A 110 37.54 -21.66 -12.21
CA GLY A 110 37.98 -22.52 -11.11
C GLY A 110 37.06 -23.73 -10.81
N SER A 111 36.05 -24.00 -11.65
CA SER A 111 35.20 -25.16 -11.50
C SER A 111 35.54 -26.20 -12.54
N ALA A 112 35.83 -27.43 -12.09
CA ALA A 112 36.10 -28.60 -12.96
C ALA A 112 34.87 -29.49 -13.15
N ALA A 113 33.94 -29.50 -12.20
CA ALA A 113 32.68 -30.24 -12.30
C ALA A 113 31.50 -29.35 -11.84
N LEU A 114 30.31 -29.62 -12.40
CA LEU A 114 29.08 -28.91 -12.11
C LEU A 114 27.92 -29.93 -12.02
N ALA A 115 27.05 -29.75 -11.03
CA ALA A 115 25.77 -30.45 -10.93
C ALA A 115 24.65 -29.45 -10.73
N VAL A 116 23.57 -29.56 -11.49
CA VAL A 116 22.40 -28.70 -11.42
C VAL A 116 21.16 -29.55 -11.22
N PHE A 117 20.45 -29.31 -10.15
CA PHE A 117 19.23 -30.03 -9.77
C PHE A 117 18.02 -29.11 -9.90
N PRO A 118 16.93 -29.58 -10.52
CA PRO A 118 15.70 -28.79 -10.58
C PRO A 118 15.06 -28.68 -9.19
N LEU A 119 14.54 -27.51 -8.88
CA LEU A 119 13.66 -27.28 -7.73
C LEU A 119 12.23 -27.50 -8.19
N GLN A 120 11.65 -28.62 -7.74
CA GLN A 120 10.29 -29.04 -8.11
C GLN A 120 9.63 -29.74 -6.94
N THR A 121 8.31 -29.59 -6.86
CA THR A 121 7.46 -30.32 -5.92
C THR A 121 6.40 -31.08 -6.67
N GLY A 122 5.65 -31.94 -5.98
CA GLY A 122 4.57 -32.71 -6.60
C GLY A 122 3.40 -31.86 -7.15
N LEU A 123 3.31 -30.59 -6.77
CA LEU A 123 2.22 -29.69 -7.12
C LEU A 123 2.57 -28.73 -8.26
N SER A 124 3.84 -28.43 -8.45
CA SER A 124 4.32 -27.45 -9.46
C SER A 124 5.41 -28.04 -10.35
N GLY A 125 5.58 -27.48 -11.54
CA GLY A 125 6.73 -27.76 -12.39
C GLY A 125 8.03 -27.27 -11.76
N ALA A 126 9.15 -27.45 -12.45
CA ALA A 126 10.41 -26.90 -12.00
C ALA A 126 10.37 -25.36 -12.06
N PHE A 127 10.45 -24.72 -10.89
CA PHE A 127 10.38 -23.27 -10.72
C PHE A 127 11.74 -22.65 -10.39
N GLY A 128 12.78 -23.47 -10.29
CA GLY A 128 14.14 -23.03 -10.03
C GLY A 128 15.14 -24.17 -10.13
N THR A 129 16.37 -23.91 -9.73
CA THR A 129 17.44 -24.90 -9.61
C THR A 129 18.35 -24.60 -8.42
N VAL A 130 18.96 -25.66 -7.88
CA VAL A 130 20.15 -25.54 -7.06
C VAL A 130 21.33 -26.11 -7.85
N SER A 131 22.45 -25.39 -7.87
CA SER A 131 23.67 -25.78 -8.56
C SER A 131 24.84 -25.90 -7.60
N PHE A 132 25.71 -26.87 -7.87
CA PHE A 132 26.93 -27.16 -7.11
C PHE A 132 28.10 -27.21 -8.05
N ALA A 133 29.24 -26.66 -7.65
CA ALA A 133 30.46 -26.67 -8.44
C ALA A 133 31.64 -27.14 -7.59
N TRP A 134 32.55 -27.90 -8.20
CA TRP A 134 33.75 -28.44 -7.59
C TRP A 134 34.99 -27.96 -8.34
N ALA A 135 36.09 -27.77 -7.62
CA ALA A 135 37.38 -27.42 -8.22
C ALA A 135 38.02 -28.61 -8.96
N ASP A 136 37.64 -29.82 -8.56
CA ASP A 136 38.14 -31.07 -9.17
C ASP A 136 37.01 -31.81 -9.94
N GLU A 137 37.37 -32.65 -10.88
CA GLU A 137 36.43 -33.51 -11.60
C GLU A 137 35.69 -34.46 -10.63
N GLN A 138 34.44 -34.78 -10.96
CA GLN A 138 33.55 -35.58 -10.08
C GLN A 138 33.00 -36.80 -10.85
N ALA A 139 33.02 -37.96 -10.22
CA ALA A 139 32.40 -39.15 -10.79
C ALA A 139 30.89 -39.23 -10.51
N PHE A 140 30.33 -38.36 -9.67
CA PHE A 140 28.95 -38.35 -9.25
C PHE A 140 28.41 -39.73 -8.84
N ALA A 141 29.05 -40.33 -7.82
CA ALA A 141 28.61 -41.61 -7.26
C ALA A 141 27.14 -41.57 -6.83
N PRO A 142 26.40 -42.68 -6.86
CA PRO A 142 24.97 -42.71 -6.52
C PRO A 142 24.64 -42.20 -5.12
N ALA A 143 25.55 -42.35 -4.16
CA ALA A 143 25.36 -41.79 -2.79
C ALA A 143 25.46 -40.24 -2.80
N GLN A 144 26.41 -39.70 -3.53
CA GLN A 144 26.59 -38.25 -3.69
C GLN A 144 25.37 -37.65 -4.40
N THR A 145 24.94 -38.25 -5.53
CA THR A 145 23.77 -37.77 -6.27
C THR A 145 22.52 -37.75 -5.40
N ARG A 146 22.25 -38.82 -4.63
CA ARG A 146 21.11 -38.83 -3.68
C ARG A 146 21.19 -37.74 -2.64
N ARG A 147 22.38 -37.39 -2.13
CA ARG A 147 22.57 -36.32 -1.18
C ARG A 147 22.24 -34.94 -1.80
N LEU A 148 22.68 -34.72 -3.03
CA LEU A 148 22.38 -33.49 -3.78
C LEU A 148 20.90 -33.36 -4.10
N GLU A 149 20.24 -34.47 -4.45
CA GLU A 149 18.78 -34.53 -4.64
C GLU A 149 18.01 -34.19 -3.34
N LEU A 150 18.50 -34.68 -2.20
CA LEU A 150 17.88 -34.34 -0.90
C LEU A 150 17.98 -32.84 -0.61
N ILE A 151 19.16 -32.22 -0.83
CA ILE A 151 19.34 -30.76 -0.67
C ILE A 151 18.38 -30.01 -1.62
N ALA A 152 18.29 -30.43 -2.87
CA ALA A 152 17.37 -29.81 -3.84
C ALA A 152 15.90 -29.93 -3.41
N THR A 153 15.52 -31.08 -2.89
CA THR A 153 14.16 -31.33 -2.38
C THR A 153 13.84 -30.43 -1.18
N LEU A 154 14.75 -30.30 -0.22
CA LEU A 154 14.58 -29.43 0.94
C LEU A 154 14.48 -27.95 0.51
N ALA A 155 15.35 -27.53 -0.41
CA ALA A 155 15.32 -26.17 -0.94
C ALA A 155 14.01 -25.89 -1.73
N ALA A 156 13.53 -26.87 -2.52
CA ALA A 156 12.29 -26.75 -3.26
C ALA A 156 11.07 -26.58 -2.32
N GLN A 157 10.97 -27.43 -1.30
CA GLN A 157 9.88 -27.34 -0.32
C GLN A 157 9.88 -26.02 0.47
N ALA A 158 11.07 -25.59 0.91
CA ALA A 158 11.19 -24.32 1.63
C ALA A 158 10.80 -23.12 0.75
N LEU A 159 11.29 -23.10 -0.48
CA LEU A 159 11.02 -22.00 -1.42
C LEU A 159 9.55 -21.98 -1.86
N GLU A 160 8.95 -23.13 -2.17
CA GLU A 160 7.52 -23.21 -2.50
C GLU A 160 6.64 -22.69 -1.35
N ARG A 161 6.94 -23.06 -0.11
CA ARG A 161 6.23 -22.54 1.06
C ARG A 161 6.29 -21.02 1.14
N VAL A 162 7.48 -20.42 0.96
CA VAL A 162 7.66 -18.96 1.00
C VAL A 162 6.89 -18.29 -0.15
N LEU A 163 7.04 -18.78 -1.37
CA LEU A 163 6.36 -18.22 -2.55
C LEU A 163 4.84 -18.31 -2.45
N LEU A 164 4.30 -19.43 -1.94
CA LEU A 164 2.85 -19.57 -1.71
C LEU A 164 2.35 -18.60 -0.63
N THR A 165 3.11 -18.37 0.42
CA THR A 165 2.76 -17.40 1.47
C THR A 165 2.75 -15.98 0.91
N GLU A 166 3.74 -15.59 0.12
CA GLU A 166 3.81 -14.28 -0.53
C GLU A 166 2.62 -14.07 -1.48
N LEU A 167 2.30 -15.06 -2.32
CA LEU A 167 1.15 -15.01 -3.21
C LEU A 167 -0.18 -14.86 -2.46
N GLN A 168 -0.36 -15.58 -1.36
CA GLN A 168 -1.54 -15.45 -0.52
C GLN A 168 -1.68 -14.04 0.07
N HIS A 169 -0.60 -13.45 0.56
CA HIS A 169 -0.61 -12.08 1.07
C HIS A 169 -0.98 -11.07 -0.01
N ILE A 170 -0.42 -11.20 -1.22
CA ILE A 170 -0.74 -10.34 -2.36
C ILE A 170 -2.23 -10.47 -2.74
N GLU A 171 -2.76 -11.71 -2.83
CA GLU A 171 -4.17 -11.92 -3.14
C GLU A 171 -5.10 -11.36 -2.05
N MET A 172 -4.77 -11.54 -0.78
CA MET A 172 -5.57 -11.00 0.33
C MET A 172 -5.60 -9.48 0.28
N ALA A 173 -4.45 -8.83 0.11
CA ALA A 173 -4.36 -7.37 -0.02
C ALA A 173 -5.16 -6.84 -1.23
N ALA A 174 -5.07 -7.52 -2.39
CA ALA A 174 -5.83 -7.14 -3.57
C ALA A 174 -7.35 -7.30 -3.38
N ARG A 175 -7.81 -8.36 -2.70
CA ARG A 175 -9.23 -8.57 -2.37
C ARG A 175 -9.73 -7.51 -1.39
N GLU A 176 -8.97 -7.20 -0.35
CA GLU A 176 -9.30 -6.15 0.61
C GLU A 176 -9.41 -4.79 -0.08
N GLN A 177 -8.45 -4.45 -0.93
CA GLN A 177 -8.46 -3.20 -1.69
C GLN A 177 -9.66 -3.12 -2.64
N ALA A 178 -10.01 -4.22 -3.32
CA ALA A 178 -11.20 -4.27 -4.19
C ALA A 178 -12.50 -4.09 -3.40
N ALA A 179 -12.65 -4.75 -2.25
CA ALA A 179 -13.81 -4.60 -1.37
C ALA A 179 -13.92 -3.17 -0.81
N SER A 180 -12.82 -2.58 -0.39
CA SER A 180 -12.75 -1.21 0.10
C SER A 180 -13.17 -0.20 -0.97
N ARG A 181 -12.64 -0.33 -2.21
CA ARG A 181 -13.07 0.50 -3.36
C ARG A 181 -14.56 0.37 -3.67
N LEU A 182 -15.10 -0.85 -3.58
CA LEU A 182 -16.53 -1.08 -3.80
C LEU A 182 -17.38 -0.35 -2.76
N LEU A 183 -17.00 -0.38 -1.48
CA LEU A 183 -17.68 0.36 -0.43
C LEU A 183 -17.64 1.88 -0.69
N HIS A 184 -16.48 2.45 -1.01
CA HIS A 184 -16.35 3.86 -1.35
C HIS A 184 -17.28 4.26 -2.50
N THR A 185 -17.23 3.54 -3.63
CA THR A 185 -18.09 3.85 -4.80
C THR A 185 -19.58 3.66 -4.52
N THR A 186 -19.93 2.80 -3.56
CA THR A 186 -21.33 2.55 -3.17
C THR A 186 -21.84 3.59 -2.18
N PHE A 187 -20.98 4.01 -1.26
CA PHE A 187 -21.41 4.88 -0.16
C PHE A 187 -21.10 6.36 -0.38
N LEU A 188 -20.15 6.74 -1.21
CA LEU A 188 -19.99 8.15 -1.57
C LEU A 188 -21.08 8.60 -2.56
N PRO A 189 -21.51 9.88 -2.52
CA PRO A 189 -22.54 10.38 -3.43
C PRO A 189 -22.09 10.26 -4.88
N SER A 190 -22.83 9.50 -5.68
CA SER A 190 -22.58 9.37 -7.14
C SER A 190 -22.93 10.66 -7.90
N GLN A 191 -23.79 11.50 -7.33
CA GLN A 191 -24.18 12.80 -7.88
C GLN A 191 -24.39 13.80 -6.75
N LEU A 192 -23.88 15.01 -6.96
CA LEU A 192 -24.14 16.14 -6.09
C LEU A 192 -25.55 16.68 -6.35
N PRO A 193 -26.27 17.13 -5.29
CA PRO A 193 -27.56 17.75 -5.48
C PRO A 193 -27.44 19.05 -6.31
N ARG A 194 -28.40 19.28 -7.20
CA ARG A 194 -28.52 20.55 -7.91
C ARG A 194 -29.37 21.48 -7.06
N LEU A 195 -28.75 22.52 -6.50
CA LEU A 195 -29.40 23.51 -5.65
C LEU A 195 -29.31 24.86 -6.33
N GLU A 196 -30.44 25.59 -6.40
CA GLU A 196 -30.54 26.85 -7.18
C GLU A 196 -29.59 27.94 -6.66
N ASN A 197 -29.34 27.97 -5.35
CA ASN A 197 -28.57 29.02 -4.67
C ASN A 197 -27.13 28.60 -4.31
N LEU A 198 -26.71 27.39 -4.68
CA LEU A 198 -25.39 26.86 -4.35
C LEU A 198 -24.73 26.25 -5.59
N GLU A 199 -23.50 26.65 -5.85
CA GLU A 199 -22.61 25.97 -6.79
C GLU A 199 -21.70 25.04 -6.01
N ILE A 200 -21.80 23.73 -6.23
CA ILE A 200 -21.11 22.71 -5.45
C ILE A 200 -20.15 21.93 -6.34
N ALA A 201 -18.93 21.77 -5.89
CA ALA A 201 -17.94 20.87 -6.51
C ALA A 201 -17.23 20.02 -5.46
N VAL A 202 -16.81 18.84 -5.86
CA VAL A 202 -16.02 17.92 -5.05
C VAL A 202 -14.87 17.39 -5.88
N ALA A 203 -13.69 17.35 -5.28
CA ALA A 203 -12.59 16.52 -5.73
C ALA A 203 -12.36 15.42 -4.69
N PHE A 204 -12.30 14.18 -5.15
CA PHE A 204 -11.93 13.04 -4.34
C PHE A 204 -10.83 12.27 -5.08
N LEU A 205 -9.63 12.22 -4.49
CA LEU A 205 -8.48 11.54 -5.05
C LEU A 205 -8.02 10.46 -4.07
N PRO A 206 -8.24 9.18 -4.39
CA PRO A 206 -7.73 8.09 -3.58
C PRO A 206 -6.20 8.05 -3.57
N ALA A 207 -5.58 7.65 -2.46
CA ALA A 207 -4.15 7.39 -2.39
C ALA A 207 -3.74 6.30 -3.40
N ALA A 208 -2.60 6.51 -4.10
CA ALA A 208 -2.21 5.68 -5.25
C ALA A 208 -1.91 4.22 -4.86
N ASP A 209 -1.24 4.01 -3.72
CA ASP A 209 -0.70 2.71 -3.29
C ASP A 209 -1.27 2.23 -1.94
N ALA A 210 -2.22 2.96 -1.34
CA ALA A 210 -2.83 2.59 -0.08
C ALA A 210 -4.19 1.90 -0.27
N PRO A 211 -4.59 1.00 0.64
CA PRO A 211 -5.98 0.61 0.77
C PRO A 211 -6.85 1.86 0.92
N VAL A 212 -8.05 1.84 0.35
CA VAL A 212 -8.97 2.99 0.39
C VAL A 212 -9.12 3.51 1.82
N GLY A 213 -9.02 4.82 2.02
CA GLY A 213 -9.04 5.49 3.32
C GLY A 213 -10.43 5.64 3.94
N GLY A 214 -10.48 6.41 5.01
CA GLY A 214 -11.66 6.73 5.80
C GLY A 214 -12.38 8.01 5.39
N ASP A 215 -11.91 8.70 4.36
CA ASP A 215 -12.41 9.99 3.91
C ASP A 215 -13.82 9.92 3.36
N TRP A 216 -14.67 10.88 3.74
CA TRP A 216 -16.00 11.02 3.14
C TRP A 216 -16.47 12.47 3.07
N TYR A 217 -17.44 12.67 2.20
CA TYR A 217 -18.23 13.89 2.13
C TYR A 217 -19.70 13.56 1.92
N ASP A 218 -20.57 14.50 2.28
CA ASP A 218 -21.98 14.46 1.90
C ASP A 218 -22.54 15.89 1.78
N VAL A 219 -23.48 16.07 0.83
CA VAL A 219 -24.25 17.30 0.67
C VAL A 219 -25.67 16.93 0.34
N PHE A 220 -26.64 17.40 1.14
CA PHE A 220 -28.04 17.03 0.97
C PHE A 220 -28.96 18.10 1.59
N PRO A 221 -30.20 18.23 1.06
CA PRO A 221 -31.17 19.15 1.61
C PRO A 221 -31.66 18.68 2.99
N VAL A 222 -31.92 19.65 3.87
CA VAL A 222 -32.54 19.49 5.19
C VAL A 222 -33.63 20.52 5.36
N GLU A 223 -34.43 20.44 6.43
CA GLU A 223 -35.41 21.47 6.72
C GLU A 223 -34.73 22.85 6.92
N GLY A 224 -35.16 23.83 6.16
CA GLY A 224 -34.63 25.19 6.19
C GLY A 224 -33.28 25.39 5.46
N GLY A 225 -32.70 24.40 4.78
CA GLY A 225 -31.44 24.63 4.11
C GLY A 225 -30.72 23.41 3.56
N THR A 226 -29.39 23.48 3.56
CA THR A 226 -28.52 22.42 3.02
C THR A 226 -27.49 22.02 4.06
N CYS A 227 -27.41 20.72 4.35
CA CYS A 227 -26.38 20.14 5.21
C CYS A 227 -25.18 19.69 4.35
N MET A 228 -23.99 19.95 4.87
CA MET A 228 -22.69 19.60 4.29
C MET A 228 -21.85 18.91 5.36
N VAL A 229 -21.21 17.81 4.99
CA VAL A 229 -20.37 17.04 5.91
C VAL A 229 -19.10 16.67 5.17
N VAL A 230 -17.96 16.84 5.83
CA VAL A 230 -16.66 16.26 5.44
C VAL A 230 -16.07 15.63 6.70
N GLY A 231 -15.48 14.46 6.55
CA GLY A 231 -14.82 13.79 7.67
C GLY A 231 -13.81 12.76 7.18
N ASP A 232 -13.08 12.23 8.14
CA ASP A 232 -12.06 11.24 7.95
C ASP A 232 -12.01 10.28 9.14
N VAL A 233 -12.03 8.97 8.89
CA VAL A 233 -11.90 7.88 9.88
C VAL A 233 -10.43 7.50 10.01
N ALA A 234 -9.91 7.51 11.21
CA ALA A 234 -8.54 7.12 11.48
C ALA A 234 -8.22 5.70 10.96
N GLY A 235 -7.11 5.59 10.19
CA GLY A 235 -6.69 4.34 9.58
C GLY A 235 -7.20 4.15 8.15
N HIS A 236 -6.98 2.96 7.59
CA HIS A 236 -7.26 2.66 6.19
C HIS A 236 -7.81 1.25 5.99
N GLY A 237 -8.30 0.96 4.79
CA GLY A 237 -8.77 -0.35 4.40
C GLY A 237 -10.25 -0.57 4.70
N LEU A 238 -10.66 -1.84 4.65
CA LEU A 238 -12.07 -2.23 4.71
C LEU A 238 -12.77 -1.78 5.99
N ARG A 239 -12.06 -1.78 7.12
CA ARG A 239 -12.63 -1.38 8.41
C ARG A 239 -12.92 0.12 8.44
N ALA A 240 -11.97 0.95 8.05
CA ALA A 240 -12.16 2.41 7.96
C ALA A 240 -13.31 2.77 7.00
N ALA A 241 -13.37 2.12 5.83
CA ALA A 241 -14.47 2.30 4.87
C ALA A 241 -15.84 1.90 5.43
N ALA A 242 -15.93 0.84 6.25
CA ALA A 242 -17.18 0.43 6.90
C ALA A 242 -17.63 1.44 7.97
N VAL A 243 -16.70 1.95 8.78
CA VAL A 243 -16.98 2.99 9.78
C VAL A 243 -17.37 4.31 9.10
N MET A 244 -16.68 4.68 8.02
CA MET A 244 -17.01 5.83 7.18
C MET A 244 -18.45 5.75 6.68
N ALA A 245 -18.85 4.60 6.11
CA ALA A 245 -20.20 4.38 5.62
C ALA A 245 -21.27 4.48 6.74
N LEU A 246 -20.97 3.94 7.92
CA LEU A 246 -21.81 4.07 9.10
C LEU A 246 -21.98 5.55 9.51
N LEU A 247 -20.88 6.28 9.67
CA LEU A 247 -20.90 7.68 10.10
C LEU A 247 -21.60 8.58 9.08
N ARG A 248 -21.33 8.41 7.79
CA ARG A 248 -21.97 9.18 6.73
C ARG A 248 -23.49 8.98 6.71
N ASN A 249 -23.97 7.72 6.73
CA ASN A 249 -25.40 7.44 6.72
C ASN A 249 -26.10 7.92 7.99
N ALA A 250 -25.45 7.75 9.14
CA ALA A 250 -25.96 8.26 10.42
C ALA A 250 -26.01 9.80 10.44
N ALA A 251 -24.98 10.49 9.92
CA ALA A 251 -24.96 11.95 9.80
C ALA A 251 -26.18 12.45 9.00
N ARG A 252 -26.43 11.82 7.82
CA ARG A 252 -27.57 12.15 6.99
C ARG A 252 -28.90 11.95 7.72
N ALA A 253 -29.09 10.80 8.38
CA ALA A 253 -30.30 10.50 9.12
C ALA A 253 -30.53 11.50 10.28
N TYR A 254 -29.48 11.81 11.03
CA TYR A 254 -29.58 12.73 12.15
C TYR A 254 -29.83 14.18 11.73
N ALA A 255 -29.22 14.62 10.61
CA ALA A 255 -29.41 15.98 10.12
C ALA A 255 -30.80 16.19 9.46
N ILE A 256 -31.38 15.14 8.86
CA ILE A 256 -32.77 15.20 8.35
C ILE A 256 -33.76 15.33 9.50
N ASP A 257 -33.51 14.64 10.61
CA ASP A 257 -34.38 14.69 11.81
C ASP A 257 -34.23 16.02 12.57
N GLU A 258 -32.97 16.47 12.73
CA GLU A 258 -32.62 17.70 13.45
C GLU A 258 -31.39 18.36 12.81
N PRO A 259 -31.53 19.43 12.02
CA PRO A 259 -30.41 20.02 11.25
C PRO A 259 -29.54 20.95 12.12
N SER A 260 -29.12 20.51 13.33
CA SER A 260 -28.14 21.17 14.18
C SER A 260 -26.80 20.47 14.09
N PRO A 261 -25.74 21.12 13.53
CA PRO A 261 -24.41 20.53 13.41
C PRO A 261 -23.85 19.97 14.73
N ALA A 262 -24.06 20.68 15.84
CA ALA A 262 -23.61 20.25 17.17
C ALA A 262 -24.31 18.96 17.64
N ARG A 263 -25.62 18.85 17.35
CA ARG A 263 -26.42 17.66 17.70
C ARG A 263 -26.07 16.48 16.85
N VAL A 264 -25.86 16.71 15.55
CA VAL A 264 -25.40 15.66 14.62
C VAL A 264 -24.06 15.08 15.11
N LEU A 265 -23.04 15.90 15.36
CA LEU A 265 -21.75 15.44 15.86
C LEU A 265 -21.86 14.72 17.21
N THR A 266 -22.68 15.25 18.15
CA THR A 266 -22.87 14.61 19.46
C THR A 266 -23.51 13.22 19.33
N ARG A 267 -24.47 13.06 18.42
CA ARG A 267 -25.11 11.75 18.14
C ARG A 267 -24.14 10.77 17.43
N LEU A 268 -23.36 11.28 16.47
CA LEU A 268 -22.32 10.49 15.78
C LEU A 268 -21.25 9.99 16.76
N ASN A 269 -20.77 10.86 17.63
CA ASN A 269 -19.81 10.51 18.67
C ASN A 269 -20.31 9.37 19.58
N ARG A 270 -21.53 9.49 20.09
CA ARG A 270 -22.15 8.44 20.92
C ARG A 270 -22.35 7.14 20.15
N LEU A 271 -22.72 7.24 18.87
CA LEU A 271 -22.88 6.08 17.99
C LEU A 271 -21.54 5.35 17.84
N LEU A 272 -20.47 6.07 17.49
CA LEU A 272 -19.14 5.51 17.27
C LEU A 272 -18.60 4.86 18.55
N CYS A 273 -18.61 5.57 19.66
CA CYS A 273 -18.17 5.02 20.96
C CYS A 273 -18.92 3.74 21.36
N ARG A 274 -20.19 3.59 20.96
CA ARG A 274 -21.03 2.44 21.34
C ARG A 274 -20.89 1.25 20.39
N LEU A 275 -20.82 1.49 19.09
CA LEU A 275 -20.83 0.42 18.08
C LEU A 275 -19.42 0.00 17.68
N GLU A 276 -18.48 0.92 17.63
CA GLU A 276 -17.09 0.69 17.22
C GLU A 276 -16.10 1.23 18.26
N PRO A 277 -16.05 0.63 19.47
CA PRO A 277 -15.16 1.09 20.53
C PRO A 277 -13.70 1.04 20.11
N GLY A 278 -13.00 2.18 20.27
CA GLY A 278 -11.60 2.33 19.88
C GLY A 278 -11.37 2.93 18.49
N GLU A 279 -12.41 3.02 17.65
CA GLU A 279 -12.33 3.78 16.41
C GLU A 279 -12.52 5.27 16.68
N THR A 280 -11.81 6.10 15.90
CA THR A 280 -11.93 7.56 15.98
C THR A 280 -12.08 8.16 14.58
N ALA A 281 -12.70 9.33 14.52
CA ALA A 281 -12.83 10.05 13.26
C ALA A 281 -12.80 11.56 13.49
N THR A 282 -12.37 12.30 12.50
CA THR A 282 -12.58 13.75 12.41
C THR A 282 -13.83 14.03 11.59
N ALA A 283 -14.54 15.09 11.88
CA ALA A 283 -15.65 15.55 11.05
C ALA A 283 -15.96 17.04 11.25
N VAL A 284 -16.35 17.69 10.15
CA VAL A 284 -17.01 18.99 10.19
C VAL A 284 -18.41 18.86 9.58
N VAL A 285 -19.40 19.40 10.29
CA VAL A 285 -20.78 19.50 9.82
C VAL A 285 -21.15 20.96 9.68
N GLY A 286 -21.71 21.34 8.55
CA GLY A 286 -22.22 22.67 8.29
C GLY A 286 -23.66 22.62 7.76
N VAL A 287 -24.48 23.59 8.17
CA VAL A 287 -25.82 23.82 7.62
C VAL A 287 -25.89 25.25 7.11
N TRP A 288 -26.24 25.36 5.82
CA TRP A 288 -26.52 26.63 5.18
C TRP A 288 -28.01 26.89 5.17
N ASP A 289 -28.45 28.01 5.73
CA ASP A 289 -29.82 28.50 5.66
C ASP A 289 -29.89 29.60 4.60
N ASP A 290 -30.61 29.32 3.51
CA ASP A 290 -30.75 30.27 2.39
C ASP A 290 -31.53 31.53 2.77
N ALA A 291 -32.52 31.42 3.64
CA ALA A 291 -33.41 32.52 4.00
C ALA A 291 -32.68 33.55 4.89
N SER A 292 -31.95 33.07 5.88
CA SER A 292 -31.18 33.92 6.79
C SER A 292 -29.77 34.22 6.32
N ARG A 293 -29.29 33.53 5.27
CA ARG A 293 -27.90 33.57 4.79
C ARG A 293 -26.90 33.26 5.90
N THR A 294 -27.23 32.29 6.69
CA THR A 294 -26.45 31.89 7.87
C THR A 294 -25.82 30.51 7.61
N PHE A 295 -24.53 30.43 7.80
CA PHE A 295 -23.79 29.17 7.87
C PHE A 295 -23.55 28.81 9.32
N THR A 296 -24.19 27.74 9.78
CA THR A 296 -23.99 27.19 11.13
C THR A 296 -23.09 25.96 11.01
N SER A 297 -22.02 25.88 11.82
CA SER A 297 -21.09 24.75 11.75
C SER A 297 -20.63 24.29 13.13
N ALA A 298 -20.28 23.01 13.20
CA ALA A 298 -19.62 22.37 14.33
C ALA A 298 -18.47 21.49 13.83
N ASN A 299 -17.45 21.31 14.66
CA ASN A 299 -16.21 20.64 14.30
C ASN A 299 -15.80 19.62 15.37
N ALA A 300 -15.42 18.43 14.95
CA ALA A 300 -14.92 17.32 15.76
C ALA A 300 -13.48 17.00 15.38
N GLY A 301 -12.53 17.88 15.70
CA GLY A 301 -11.10 17.71 15.44
C GLY A 301 -10.69 17.77 13.98
N HIS A 302 -11.59 18.17 13.08
CA HIS A 302 -11.33 18.24 11.63
C HIS A 302 -10.60 19.54 11.24
N PRO A 303 -9.82 19.57 10.13
CA PRO A 303 -9.26 20.80 9.62
C PRO A 303 -10.31 21.91 9.46
N TRP A 304 -9.90 23.16 9.69
CA TRP A 304 -10.85 24.25 9.66
C TRP A 304 -11.31 24.58 8.24
N VAL A 305 -12.60 24.76 8.07
CA VAL A 305 -13.17 25.19 6.79
C VAL A 305 -12.54 26.53 6.39
N LEU A 306 -11.99 26.58 5.20
CA LEU A 306 -11.50 27.81 4.59
C LEU A 306 -12.65 28.45 3.81
N TYR A 307 -12.84 29.75 3.92
CA TYR A 307 -13.73 30.46 3.03
C TYR A 307 -12.98 31.55 2.28
N CYS A 308 -13.32 31.73 1.02
CA CYS A 308 -12.71 32.78 0.22
C CYS A 308 -13.76 33.69 -0.42
N ARG A 309 -13.45 34.97 -0.42
CA ARG A 309 -14.10 36.03 -1.20
C ARG A 309 -13.00 36.82 -1.87
N PRO A 310 -12.92 36.75 -3.20
CA PRO A 310 -11.81 37.38 -3.89
C PRO A 310 -11.53 38.81 -3.44
N PRO A 311 -10.26 39.20 -3.25
CA PRO A 311 -9.05 38.38 -3.33
C PRO A 311 -8.61 37.75 -2.01
N ARG A 312 -9.46 37.66 -1.00
CA ARG A 312 -9.09 37.24 0.37
C ARG A 312 -9.67 35.87 0.73
N ALA A 313 -8.92 35.15 1.51
CA ALA A 313 -9.36 33.92 2.17
C ALA A 313 -9.15 34.00 3.70
N ASP A 314 -9.96 33.29 4.48
CA ASP A 314 -9.80 33.15 5.92
C ASP A 314 -10.45 31.87 6.44
N PHE A 315 -10.09 31.44 7.65
CA PHE A 315 -10.63 30.23 8.25
C PHE A 315 -11.88 30.52 9.09
N LEU A 316 -12.85 29.60 9.02
CA LEU A 316 -13.94 29.53 9.99
C LEU A 316 -13.42 28.84 11.26
N VAL A 317 -12.78 29.62 12.13
CA VAL A 317 -12.23 29.11 13.37
C VAL A 317 -13.39 28.70 14.30
N PRO A 318 -13.43 27.44 14.78
CA PRO A 318 -14.44 26.99 15.73
C PRO A 318 -14.38 27.81 17.05
N ARG A 319 -15.54 28.08 17.66
CA ARG A 319 -15.56 28.77 18.96
C ARG A 319 -14.96 27.95 20.10
N ALA A 320 -14.93 26.64 19.96
CA ALA A 320 -14.26 25.72 20.87
C ALA A 320 -13.65 24.58 20.05
N PRO A 321 -12.43 24.12 20.40
CA PRO A 321 -11.86 22.94 19.75
C PRO A 321 -12.78 21.74 20.04
N GLY A 322 -13.10 20.96 19.01
CA GLY A 322 -13.81 19.69 19.15
C GLY A 322 -12.82 18.55 19.41
N VAL A 323 -13.24 17.61 20.25
CA VAL A 323 -12.55 16.34 20.40
C VAL A 323 -12.93 15.44 19.21
N LEU A 324 -12.07 14.52 18.81
CA LEU A 324 -12.37 13.52 17.79
C LEU A 324 -13.64 12.73 18.13
N LEU A 325 -14.42 12.36 17.14
CA LEU A 325 -15.50 11.39 17.32
C LEU A 325 -14.90 10.08 17.83
N GLY A 326 -15.56 9.43 18.76
CA GLY A 326 -15.12 8.15 19.34
C GLY A 326 -14.16 8.28 20.53
N ALA A 327 -13.62 9.48 20.81
CA ALA A 327 -12.62 9.65 21.88
C ALA A 327 -13.25 9.76 23.30
N ASP A 328 -14.40 10.41 23.44
CA ASP A 328 -15.10 10.59 24.73
C ASP A 328 -16.63 10.56 24.52
N PRO A 329 -17.35 9.52 24.98
CA PRO A 329 -18.78 9.36 24.74
C PRO A 329 -19.65 10.47 25.36
N ASP A 330 -19.14 11.17 26.37
CA ASP A 330 -19.85 12.21 27.07
C ASP A 330 -19.58 13.62 26.51
N TRP A 331 -18.67 13.72 25.52
CA TRP A 331 -18.35 14.98 24.90
C TRP A 331 -19.54 15.57 24.12
N GLY A 332 -19.89 16.80 24.41
CA GLY A 332 -20.91 17.57 23.69
C GLY A 332 -20.28 18.64 22.79
N TYR A 333 -20.59 18.58 21.52
CA TYR A 333 -20.07 19.56 20.54
C TYR A 333 -20.85 20.87 20.63
N ARG A 334 -20.22 21.95 20.17
CA ARG A 334 -20.80 23.28 20.07
C ARG A 334 -20.80 23.76 18.62
N GLU A 335 -21.83 24.48 18.25
CA GLU A 335 -21.93 25.08 16.93
C GLU A 335 -21.73 26.59 16.98
N ALA A 336 -21.35 27.17 15.86
CA ALA A 336 -21.25 28.60 15.66
C ALA A 336 -21.98 28.98 14.37
N ALA A 337 -22.85 29.99 14.47
CA ALA A 337 -23.55 30.57 13.35
C ALA A 337 -22.81 31.85 12.87
N ARG A 338 -22.69 31.98 11.55
CA ARG A 338 -22.07 33.14 10.92
C ARG A 338 -22.83 33.54 9.67
N GLN A 339 -23.23 34.79 9.57
CA GLN A 339 -23.80 35.33 8.33
C GLN A 339 -22.69 35.49 7.30
N LEU A 340 -22.89 34.92 6.12
CA LEU A 340 -21.95 34.98 5.01
C LEU A 340 -22.58 35.75 3.84
N PRO A 341 -21.87 36.73 3.25
CA PRO A 341 -22.35 37.44 2.07
C PRO A 341 -22.36 36.54 0.83
N ALA A 342 -23.11 36.93 -0.20
CA ALA A 342 -23.13 36.26 -1.49
C ALA A 342 -21.73 36.23 -2.14
N GLY A 343 -21.48 35.23 -2.94
CA GLY A 343 -20.24 35.05 -3.69
C GLY A 343 -19.06 34.52 -2.87
N ILE A 344 -19.30 34.12 -1.61
CA ILE A 344 -18.29 33.40 -0.82
C ILE A 344 -18.25 31.94 -1.28
N THR A 345 -17.05 31.40 -1.42
CA THR A 345 -16.80 29.94 -1.57
C THR A 345 -16.28 29.39 -0.24
N ALA A 346 -17.00 28.45 0.35
CA ALA A 346 -16.55 27.66 1.50
C ALA A 346 -15.85 26.39 0.99
N ILE A 347 -14.72 26.03 1.61
CA ILE A 347 -13.88 24.90 1.23
C ILE A 347 -13.64 24.05 2.48
N ALA A 348 -14.25 22.87 2.56
CA ALA A 348 -13.94 21.85 3.53
C ALA A 348 -13.03 20.80 2.88
N TYR A 349 -12.08 20.27 3.63
CA TYR A 349 -11.07 19.37 3.09
C TYR A 349 -10.51 18.46 4.16
N THR A 350 -10.01 17.29 3.78
CA THR A 350 -9.32 16.36 4.68
C THR A 350 -7.85 16.74 4.84
N ASP A 351 -7.22 16.23 5.89
CA ASP A 351 -5.88 16.65 6.32
C ASP A 351 -4.79 16.39 5.28
N ALA A 352 -4.94 15.33 4.45
CA ALA A 352 -4.01 15.01 3.37
C ALA A 352 -3.77 16.18 2.37
N LEU A 353 -4.70 17.14 2.28
CA LEU A 353 -4.49 18.36 1.49
C LEU A 353 -3.40 19.26 2.07
N VAL A 354 -3.24 19.29 3.38
CA VAL A 354 -2.34 20.22 4.11
C VAL A 354 -1.26 19.52 4.91
N GLU A 355 -1.42 18.23 5.20
CA GLU A 355 -0.45 17.46 5.96
C GLU A 355 0.74 17.04 5.10
N HIS A 356 1.94 17.23 5.65
CA HIS A 356 3.20 16.80 5.05
C HIS A 356 4.12 16.25 6.15
N ARG A 357 4.81 15.17 5.83
CA ARG A 357 5.79 14.59 6.74
C ARG A 357 6.81 15.63 7.20
N GLY A 358 6.89 15.84 8.51
CA GLY A 358 7.85 16.76 9.12
C GLY A 358 7.44 18.24 9.15
N ARG A 359 6.19 18.58 8.80
CA ARG A 359 5.65 19.96 8.93
C ARG A 359 4.44 19.96 9.87
N PRO A 360 4.31 20.98 10.74
CA PRO A 360 3.07 21.17 11.51
C PRO A 360 1.87 21.44 10.60
N MET A 361 0.69 20.94 10.97
CA MET A 361 -0.54 21.14 10.21
C MET A 361 -0.88 22.63 10.02
N GLU A 362 -0.60 23.47 11.01
CA GLU A 362 -0.82 24.92 10.98
C GLU A 362 -0.04 25.60 9.83
N GLU A 363 1.17 25.12 9.56
CA GLU A 363 1.97 25.62 8.43
C GLU A 363 1.34 25.24 7.09
N GLY A 364 0.87 23.98 6.95
CA GLY A 364 0.15 23.52 5.77
C GLY A 364 -1.14 24.32 5.54
N MET A 365 -1.93 24.56 6.58
CA MET A 365 -3.12 25.40 6.52
C MET A 365 -2.79 26.83 6.10
N ALA A 366 -1.74 27.44 6.64
CA ALA A 366 -1.34 28.79 6.27
C ALA A 366 -0.94 28.88 4.78
N ARG A 367 -0.24 27.88 4.27
CA ARG A 367 0.13 27.77 2.85
C ARG A 367 -1.09 27.59 1.95
N LEU A 368 -2.03 26.72 2.35
CA LEU A 368 -3.30 26.54 1.64
C LEU A 368 -4.06 27.88 1.54
N LYS A 369 -4.18 28.61 2.64
CA LYS A 369 -4.82 29.94 2.66
C LYS A 369 -4.16 30.89 1.69
N ALA A 370 -2.82 31.01 1.73
CA ALA A 370 -2.07 31.89 0.84
C ALA A 370 -2.24 31.48 -0.63
N TYR A 371 -2.28 30.20 -0.92
CA TYR A 371 -2.50 29.70 -2.28
C TYR A 371 -3.93 30.01 -2.77
N VAL A 372 -4.95 29.74 -1.97
CA VAL A 372 -6.35 30.01 -2.32
C VAL A 372 -6.58 31.50 -2.60
N GLU A 373 -5.89 32.42 -1.92
CA GLU A 373 -5.95 33.85 -2.24
C GLU A 373 -5.51 34.15 -3.67
N THR A 374 -4.57 33.40 -4.24
CA THR A 374 -4.09 33.59 -5.62
C THR A 374 -5.06 33.04 -6.69
N VAL A 375 -5.89 32.07 -6.33
CA VAL A 375 -6.82 31.36 -7.24
C VAL A 375 -8.29 31.57 -6.88
N SER A 376 -8.60 32.51 -6.02
CA SER A 376 -9.92 32.76 -5.44
C SER A 376 -11.02 33.10 -6.44
N GLU A 377 -10.67 33.55 -7.65
CA GLU A 377 -11.59 33.85 -8.76
C GLU A 377 -12.15 32.59 -9.46
N LEU A 378 -11.53 31.43 -9.26
CA LEU A 378 -11.95 30.20 -9.90
C LEU A 378 -13.37 29.78 -9.46
N SER A 379 -14.08 29.08 -10.34
CA SER A 379 -15.32 28.37 -9.95
C SER A 379 -15.02 27.29 -8.92
N PRO A 380 -16.00 26.81 -8.13
CA PRO A 380 -15.78 25.69 -7.20
C PRO A 380 -15.13 24.48 -7.85
N ALA A 381 -15.54 24.12 -9.08
CA ALA A 381 -14.93 23.01 -9.80
C ALA A 381 -13.46 23.29 -10.17
N GLY A 382 -13.20 24.48 -10.76
CA GLY A 382 -11.83 24.88 -11.08
C GLY A 382 -10.93 24.97 -9.85
N LEU A 383 -11.49 25.38 -8.70
CA LEU A 383 -10.76 25.45 -7.44
C LEU A 383 -10.42 24.05 -6.91
N CYS A 384 -11.35 23.11 -6.96
CA CYS A 384 -11.09 21.72 -6.59
C CYS A 384 -9.96 21.09 -7.42
N ASP A 385 -10.05 21.23 -8.76
CA ASP A 385 -9.04 20.70 -9.68
C ASP A 385 -7.66 21.31 -9.46
N ASP A 386 -7.63 22.61 -9.16
CA ASP A 386 -6.38 23.34 -8.97
C ASP A 386 -5.73 23.01 -7.63
N LEU A 387 -6.50 22.87 -6.56
CA LEU A 387 -6.02 22.45 -5.25
C LEU A 387 -5.45 21.03 -5.25
N VAL A 388 -6.06 20.10 -5.98
CA VAL A 388 -5.50 18.75 -6.16
C VAL A 388 -4.15 18.83 -6.86
N ARG A 389 -4.02 19.61 -7.94
CA ARG A 389 -2.73 19.81 -8.63
C ARG A 389 -1.69 20.43 -7.73
N TRP A 390 -2.06 21.50 -7.02
CA TRP A 390 -1.18 22.15 -6.05
C TRP A 390 -0.63 21.18 -5.01
N ARG A 391 -1.49 20.29 -4.48
CA ARG A 391 -1.05 19.29 -3.50
C ARG A 391 -0.10 18.24 -4.11
N LEU A 392 -0.40 17.76 -5.32
CA LEU A 392 0.40 16.74 -6.00
C LEU A 392 1.78 17.27 -6.44
N ASP A 393 1.89 18.58 -6.74
CA ASP A 393 3.17 19.22 -7.07
C ASP A 393 4.14 19.25 -5.88
N GLU A 394 3.64 19.10 -4.65
CA GLU A 394 4.46 19.00 -3.43
C GLU A 394 5.00 17.59 -3.14
N GLY A 395 4.58 16.60 -3.93
CA GLY A 395 5.02 15.22 -3.82
C GLY A 395 3.87 14.21 -3.65
N PRO A 396 4.21 12.93 -3.60
CA PRO A 396 3.23 11.86 -3.47
C PRO A 396 2.39 12.03 -2.20
N CYS A 397 1.11 11.64 -2.29
CA CYS A 397 0.17 11.65 -1.19
C CYS A 397 -0.02 10.22 -0.69
N ASP A 398 0.18 10.01 0.61
CA ASP A 398 0.07 8.70 1.24
C ASP A 398 -1.37 8.42 1.73
N ASP A 399 -2.28 9.41 1.67
CA ASP A 399 -3.67 9.31 2.10
C ASP A 399 -4.63 9.90 1.06
N ASP A 400 -5.93 9.63 1.23
CA ASP A 400 -6.98 10.14 0.36
C ASP A 400 -7.08 11.67 0.48
N ILE A 401 -7.41 12.35 -0.61
CA ILE A 401 -7.72 13.78 -0.61
C ILE A 401 -9.20 13.96 -0.91
N CYS A 402 -9.92 14.55 0.02
CA CYS A 402 -11.30 14.99 -0.18
C CYS A 402 -11.38 16.51 -0.07
N ILE A 403 -11.96 17.17 -1.08
CA ILE A 403 -12.20 18.62 -1.11
C ILE A 403 -13.64 18.86 -1.50
N LEU A 404 -14.40 19.55 -0.66
CA LEU A 404 -15.74 20.04 -0.93
C LEU A 404 -15.72 21.55 -1.03
N ALA A 405 -15.96 22.11 -2.21
CA ALA A 405 -16.07 23.55 -2.43
C ALA A 405 -17.53 23.94 -2.73
N VAL A 406 -18.06 24.90 -1.97
CA VAL A 406 -19.44 25.38 -2.10
C VAL A 406 -19.47 26.88 -2.19
N ARG A 407 -19.93 27.42 -3.31
CA ARG A 407 -20.17 28.87 -3.50
C ARG A 407 -21.60 29.20 -3.15
N LEU A 408 -21.74 30.18 -2.28
CA LEU A 408 -23.01 30.74 -1.79
C LEU A 408 -23.41 31.88 -2.72
N ASN A 409 -24.43 31.69 -3.57
CA ASN A 409 -24.90 32.67 -4.56
C ASN A 409 -25.94 33.65 -3.99
#